data_043ea80c84a451f0a322534dfb591228
#
_entry.id   043ea80c84a451f0a322534dfb591228
#
_cell.length_a   1.000
_cell.length_b   1.000
_cell.length_c   1.000
_cell.angle_alpha   90.00
_cell.angle_beta   90.00
_cell.angle_gamma   90.00
#
_symmetry.space_group_name_H-M   'P 1'
#
loop_
_entity.id
_entity.type
_entity.pdbx_description
1 polymer ?
#
loop_
_entity_poly.entity_id
_entity_poly.type
_entity_poly.pdbx_seq_one_letter_code
_entity_poly.pdbx_strand_id
1 'polypeptide(L)'
;LNVDPGTMSPFQHGEVFVTEDGAETDLDLGHYERFTDENTSRASNVTAGSVYNSVIRRERRGDYLGGTVQVIPHITDEIKNRILIVAETKQVDFVITEIGGTVGDIESLPFLEAIRQLYTDLTPKRAMFVHLTLVPYIHHAGEMKTKPTQHSVQELRRIGIQPHALICRSVTGLDRDIRQKIAHFASLPIDAVISGQDVDNVFKIPLMYRAEGLDDFILDHFRVEAPAPDLADWEEMLRILDTDGERLVREVILAPPSGKAVWFIKNMPHHLI
;
A
#
# COMPACT_ATOMS: atom_id res chain seq x y z
N LEU A 1 -1.20 14.15 -4.38
CA LEU A 1 -2.43 13.73 -3.68
C LEU A 1 -3.51 14.80 -3.81
N ASN A 2 -4.71 14.39 -4.17
CA ASN A 2 -5.86 15.30 -4.19
C ASN A 2 -6.45 15.44 -2.79
N VAL A 3 -6.89 16.65 -2.44
CA VAL A 3 -7.48 16.90 -1.11
C VAL A 3 -8.75 16.07 -0.91
N ASP A 4 -9.63 16.06 -1.91
CA ASP A 4 -10.87 15.26 -1.91
C ASP A 4 -11.41 15.17 -3.35
N PRO A 5 -10.94 14.22 -4.16
CA PRO A 5 -11.39 14.11 -5.54
C PRO A 5 -12.85 13.61 -5.58
N GLY A 6 -13.77 14.52 -5.92
CA GLY A 6 -15.17 14.16 -6.15
C GLY A 6 -15.40 13.56 -7.54
N THR A 7 -14.55 13.92 -8.50
CA THR A 7 -14.49 13.39 -9.86
C THR A 7 -13.04 13.34 -10.30
N MET A 8 -12.58 12.19 -10.76
CA MET A 8 -11.20 12.01 -11.20
C MET A 8 -11.12 12.07 -12.72
N SER A 9 -10.13 12.83 -13.23
CA SER A 9 -9.88 12.94 -14.68
C SER A 9 -8.80 11.95 -15.10
N PRO A 10 -9.08 11.02 -16.02
CA PRO A 10 -8.07 10.10 -16.54
C PRO A 10 -6.87 10.79 -17.19
N PHE A 11 -7.05 12.02 -17.69
CA PHE A 11 -5.97 12.80 -18.29
C PHE A 11 -4.94 13.29 -17.27
N GLN A 12 -5.33 13.47 -16.01
CA GLN A 12 -4.44 13.94 -14.94
C GLN A 12 -3.98 12.81 -14.00
N HIS A 13 -4.83 11.82 -13.81
CA HIS A 13 -4.62 10.77 -12.81
C HIS A 13 -4.34 9.39 -13.43
N GLY A 14 -4.34 9.29 -14.76
CA GLY A 14 -4.31 8.01 -15.44
C GLY A 14 -5.66 7.29 -15.34
N GLU A 15 -5.64 5.98 -15.20
CA GLU A 15 -6.87 5.21 -15.06
C GLU A 15 -7.53 5.48 -13.69
N VAL A 16 -8.86 5.55 -13.71
CA VAL A 16 -9.71 5.74 -12.53
C VAL A 16 -10.42 4.42 -12.25
N PHE A 17 -10.40 3.99 -11.00
CA PHE A 17 -11.10 2.81 -10.56
C PHE A 17 -12.44 3.18 -9.91
N VAL A 18 -13.48 2.41 -10.24
CA VAL A 18 -14.82 2.57 -9.64
C VAL A 18 -15.14 1.33 -8.81
N THR A 19 -15.33 1.54 -7.52
CA THR A 19 -15.70 0.47 -6.59
C THR A 19 -17.10 -0.07 -6.86
N GLU A 20 -17.45 -1.24 -6.31
CA GLU A 20 -18.76 -1.87 -6.49
C GLU A 20 -19.91 -0.95 -6.03
N ASP A 21 -19.71 -0.16 -5.00
CA ASP A 21 -20.68 0.82 -4.49
C ASP A 21 -20.62 2.20 -5.18
N GLY A 22 -19.93 2.29 -6.32
CA GLY A 22 -19.92 3.45 -7.21
C GLY A 22 -19.02 4.61 -6.75
N ALA A 23 -18.04 4.39 -5.88
CA ALA A 23 -17.05 5.41 -5.56
C ALA A 23 -15.97 5.47 -6.65
N GLU A 24 -15.70 6.68 -7.17
CA GLU A 24 -14.52 6.93 -8.01
C GLU A 24 -13.29 7.04 -7.11
N THR A 25 -12.27 6.25 -7.42
CA THR A 25 -11.06 6.14 -6.62
C THR A 25 -9.82 6.07 -7.51
N ASP A 26 -8.66 6.15 -6.90
CA ASP A 26 -7.40 5.91 -7.56
C ASP A 26 -7.29 4.45 -8.04
N LEU A 27 -6.49 4.20 -9.06
CA LEU A 27 -6.27 2.86 -9.65
C LEU A 27 -5.76 1.85 -8.62
N ASP A 28 -5.09 2.30 -7.58
CA ASP A 28 -4.52 1.45 -6.54
C ASP A 28 -5.55 0.51 -5.90
N LEU A 29 -6.81 0.96 -5.73
CA LEU A 29 -7.87 0.08 -5.21
C LEU A 29 -8.16 -1.08 -6.15
N GLY A 30 -8.11 -0.86 -7.46
CA GLY A 30 -8.26 -1.92 -8.46
C GLY A 30 -7.12 -2.94 -8.40
N HIS A 31 -5.91 -2.49 -8.07
CA HIS A 31 -4.80 -3.41 -7.81
C HIS A 31 -5.04 -4.22 -6.53
N TYR A 32 -5.52 -3.60 -5.46
CA TYR A 32 -5.82 -4.33 -4.21
C TYR A 32 -6.87 -5.42 -4.43
N GLU A 33 -7.97 -5.12 -5.12
CA GLU A 33 -8.98 -6.13 -5.48
C GLU A 33 -8.39 -7.28 -6.29
N ARG A 34 -7.49 -6.96 -7.22
CA ARG A 34 -6.84 -7.94 -8.09
C ARG A 34 -5.99 -8.95 -7.33
N PHE A 35 -5.27 -8.51 -6.30
CA PHE A 35 -4.36 -9.36 -5.54
C PHE A 35 -5.02 -10.04 -4.35
N THR A 36 -6.15 -9.53 -3.85
CA THR A 36 -6.85 -10.09 -2.68
C THR A 36 -8.10 -10.87 -3.04
N ASP A 37 -8.60 -10.73 -4.27
CA ASP A 37 -9.90 -11.24 -4.74
C ASP A 37 -11.07 -10.76 -3.85
N GLU A 38 -10.91 -9.58 -3.22
CA GLU A 38 -11.87 -8.96 -2.34
C GLU A 38 -12.32 -7.61 -2.90
N ASN A 39 -13.63 -7.38 -2.96
CA ASN A 39 -14.17 -6.11 -3.42
C ASN A 39 -13.93 -5.01 -2.39
N THR A 40 -13.37 -3.90 -2.86
CA THR A 40 -13.26 -2.66 -2.09
C THR A 40 -14.55 -1.84 -2.16
N SER A 41 -14.67 -0.89 -1.26
CA SER A 41 -15.82 0.00 -1.18
C SER A 41 -15.38 1.43 -0.93
N ARG A 42 -16.32 2.35 -0.91
CA ARG A 42 -16.08 3.74 -0.51
C ARG A 42 -15.37 3.86 0.83
N ALA A 43 -15.62 2.94 1.77
CA ALA A 43 -14.94 2.92 3.06
C ALA A 43 -13.45 2.56 2.97
N SER A 44 -13.02 1.92 1.87
CA SER A 44 -11.63 1.55 1.61
C SER A 44 -10.77 2.73 1.12
N ASN A 45 -11.39 3.89 0.83
CA ASN A 45 -10.69 5.10 0.38
C ASN A 45 -11.00 6.26 1.32
N VAL A 46 -9.97 6.82 1.95
CA VAL A 46 -10.09 7.91 2.92
C VAL A 46 -9.26 9.10 2.47
N THR A 47 -9.92 10.19 2.10
CA THR A 47 -9.27 11.44 1.66
C THR A 47 -9.18 12.46 2.79
N ALA A 48 -8.20 13.35 2.72
CA ALA A 48 -8.06 14.46 3.68
C ALA A 48 -9.34 15.32 3.72
N GLY A 49 -9.87 15.69 2.55
CA GLY A 49 -11.07 16.50 2.46
C GLY A 49 -12.28 15.86 3.08
N SER A 50 -12.49 14.55 2.87
CA SER A 50 -13.61 13.81 3.46
C SER A 50 -13.52 13.75 4.99
N VAL A 51 -12.31 13.60 5.54
CA VAL A 51 -12.06 13.62 6.99
C VAL A 51 -12.36 14.99 7.58
N TYR A 52 -11.77 16.05 7.01
CA TYR A 52 -12.00 17.42 7.48
C TYR A 52 -13.47 17.83 7.37
N ASN A 53 -14.13 17.50 6.26
CA ASN A 53 -15.56 17.78 6.07
C ASN A 53 -16.44 17.08 7.12
N SER A 54 -16.12 15.84 7.47
CA SER A 54 -16.82 15.10 8.54
C SER A 54 -16.71 15.84 9.88
N VAL A 55 -15.51 16.21 10.29
CA VAL A 55 -15.27 16.90 11.56
C VAL A 55 -15.90 18.29 11.57
N ILE A 56 -15.77 19.07 10.49
CA ILE A 56 -16.39 20.41 10.37
C ILE A 56 -17.91 20.33 10.46
N ARG A 57 -18.54 19.34 9.80
CA ARG A 57 -19.99 19.16 9.88
C ARG A 57 -20.44 18.80 11.30
N ARG A 58 -19.71 17.97 12.03
CA ARG A 58 -19.99 17.63 13.43
C ARG A 58 -19.84 18.85 14.34
N GLU A 59 -18.80 19.66 14.15
CA GLU A 59 -18.61 20.91 14.89
C GLU A 59 -19.80 21.86 14.70
N ARG A 60 -20.23 22.08 13.45
CA ARG A 60 -21.35 22.98 13.12
C ARG A 60 -22.69 22.47 13.63
N ARG A 61 -22.86 21.16 13.80
CA ARG A 61 -24.06 20.59 14.45
C ARG A 61 -24.03 20.70 15.98
N GLY A 62 -22.90 21.06 16.57
CA GLY A 62 -22.72 21.14 18.01
C GLY A 62 -22.33 19.82 18.68
N ASP A 63 -21.90 18.82 17.92
CA ASP A 63 -21.53 17.48 18.44
C ASP A 63 -20.38 17.56 19.46
N TYR A 64 -19.56 18.62 19.40
CA TYR A 64 -18.46 18.87 20.34
C TYR A 64 -18.81 19.81 21.49
N LEU A 65 -20.09 20.14 21.69
CA LEU A 65 -20.61 20.93 22.81
C LEU A 65 -19.91 22.28 23.02
N GLY A 66 -19.44 22.93 21.94
CA GLY A 66 -18.73 24.20 21.99
C GLY A 66 -17.25 24.09 22.38
N GLY A 67 -16.71 22.86 22.46
CA GLY A 67 -15.29 22.63 22.69
C GLY A 67 -14.44 23.07 21.50
N THR A 68 -13.16 23.34 21.74
CA THR A 68 -12.19 23.70 20.68
C THR A 68 -11.87 22.46 19.84
N VAL A 69 -12.19 22.51 18.55
CA VAL A 69 -11.90 21.44 17.60
C VAL A 69 -10.53 21.67 16.95
N GLN A 70 -9.65 20.67 17.00
CA GLN A 70 -8.25 20.76 16.55
C GLN A 70 -7.90 19.53 15.70
N VAL A 71 -6.76 19.58 15.01
CA VAL A 71 -6.24 18.42 14.26
C VAL A 71 -6.05 17.22 15.21
N ILE A 72 -5.40 17.46 16.34
CA ILE A 72 -5.26 16.52 17.44
C ILE A 72 -6.21 16.96 18.57
N PRO A 73 -7.17 16.15 19.03
CA PRO A 73 -7.40 14.76 18.63
C PRO A 73 -8.45 14.58 17.51
N HIS A 74 -9.21 15.58 17.10
CA HIS A 74 -10.47 15.41 16.38
C HIS A 74 -10.29 14.86 14.96
N ILE A 75 -9.31 15.38 14.20
CA ILE A 75 -9.00 14.88 12.85
C ILE A 75 -8.30 13.51 12.95
N THR A 76 -7.36 13.36 13.87
CA THR A 76 -6.65 12.09 14.06
C THR A 76 -7.58 10.98 14.53
N ASP A 77 -8.55 11.26 15.41
CA ASP A 77 -9.55 10.29 15.85
C ASP A 77 -10.49 9.88 14.70
N GLU A 78 -10.90 10.84 13.87
CA GLU A 78 -11.72 10.53 12.69
C GLU A 78 -10.97 9.60 11.73
N ILE A 79 -9.66 9.83 11.48
CA ILE A 79 -8.84 8.93 10.65
C ILE A 79 -8.74 7.54 11.29
N LYS A 80 -8.40 7.46 12.58
CA LYS A 80 -8.32 6.19 13.31
C LYS A 80 -9.64 5.41 13.23
N ASN A 81 -10.75 6.08 13.46
CA ASN A 81 -12.07 5.47 13.39
C ASN A 81 -12.38 4.88 12.01
N ARG A 82 -12.00 5.57 10.92
CA ARG A 82 -12.21 5.07 9.56
C ARG A 82 -11.39 3.82 9.28
N ILE A 83 -10.16 3.74 9.78
CA ILE A 83 -9.33 2.53 9.67
C ILE A 83 -9.98 1.37 10.45
N LEU A 84 -10.42 1.62 11.67
CA LEU A 84 -11.02 0.59 12.53
C LEU A 84 -12.38 0.08 12.02
N ILE A 85 -13.19 0.94 11.43
CA ILE A 85 -14.48 0.57 10.84
C ILE A 85 -14.31 -0.49 9.75
N VAL A 86 -13.26 -0.41 8.94
CA VAL A 86 -12.98 -1.44 7.92
C VAL A 86 -12.74 -2.79 8.57
N ALA A 87 -11.94 -2.84 9.63
CA ALA A 87 -11.67 -4.07 10.38
C ALA A 87 -12.95 -4.67 10.99
N GLU A 88 -13.78 -3.84 11.62
CA GLU A 88 -15.01 -4.27 12.28
C GLU A 88 -16.06 -4.75 11.28
N THR A 89 -16.21 -4.03 10.17
CA THR A 89 -17.28 -4.31 9.18
C THR A 89 -17.00 -5.57 8.37
N LYS A 90 -15.74 -5.79 8.00
CA LYS A 90 -15.34 -6.92 7.14
C LYS A 90 -14.96 -8.18 7.93
N GLN A 91 -14.76 -8.09 9.25
CA GLN A 91 -14.32 -9.20 10.12
C GLN A 91 -13.09 -9.93 9.58
N VAL A 92 -12.10 -9.16 9.12
CA VAL A 92 -10.86 -9.66 8.51
C VAL A 92 -9.78 -9.86 9.57
N ASP A 93 -8.86 -10.79 9.31
CA ASP A 93 -7.71 -11.04 10.19
C ASP A 93 -6.68 -9.91 10.11
N PHE A 94 -6.51 -9.30 8.93
CA PHE A 94 -5.57 -8.23 8.66
C PHE A 94 -6.24 -7.06 7.95
N VAL A 95 -5.88 -5.85 8.34
CA VAL A 95 -6.18 -4.61 7.59
C VAL A 95 -4.85 -4.01 7.14
N ILE A 96 -4.69 -3.85 5.84
CA ILE A 96 -3.56 -3.16 5.24
C ILE A 96 -4.00 -1.74 4.96
N THR A 97 -3.36 -0.77 5.63
CA THR A 97 -3.64 0.66 5.43
C THR A 97 -2.44 1.30 4.73
N GLU A 98 -2.66 1.75 3.52
CA GLU A 98 -1.68 2.52 2.77
C GLU A 98 -1.83 4.00 3.08
N ILE A 99 -0.72 4.66 3.41
CA ILE A 99 -0.66 6.11 3.56
C ILE A 99 0.01 6.69 2.33
N GLY A 100 -0.79 7.30 1.48
CA GLY A 100 -0.33 7.85 0.21
C GLY A 100 0.60 9.04 0.36
N GLY A 101 1.49 9.21 -0.62
CA GLY A 101 2.45 10.30 -0.71
C GLY A 101 3.82 9.99 -0.09
N THR A 102 4.71 10.94 -0.24
CA THR A 102 6.07 10.82 0.31
C THR A 102 6.07 11.23 1.78
N VAL A 103 6.81 10.51 2.61
CA VAL A 103 7.01 10.89 4.02
C VAL A 103 7.66 12.27 4.09
N GLY A 104 6.97 13.19 4.76
CA GLY A 104 7.34 14.61 4.83
C GLY A 104 6.41 15.54 4.05
N ASP A 105 5.53 14.99 3.21
CA ASP A 105 4.48 15.78 2.56
C ASP A 105 3.50 16.35 3.59
N ILE A 106 3.12 17.60 3.41
CA ILE A 106 2.26 18.32 4.35
C ILE A 106 0.88 17.65 4.47
N GLU A 107 0.35 17.17 3.36
CA GLU A 107 -0.97 16.55 3.28
C GLU A 107 -1.05 15.23 4.04
N SER A 108 0.06 14.50 4.17
CA SER A 108 0.10 13.20 4.86
C SER A 108 0.31 13.30 6.37
N LEU A 109 0.74 14.45 6.89
CA LEU A 109 1.08 14.61 8.31
C LEU A 109 -0.05 14.21 9.28
N PRO A 110 -1.33 14.59 9.10
CA PRO A 110 -2.41 14.18 9.99
C PRO A 110 -2.64 12.66 9.98
N PHE A 111 -2.43 12.00 8.83
CA PHE A 111 -2.54 10.55 8.70
C PHE A 111 -1.39 9.84 9.41
N LEU A 112 -0.16 10.31 9.22
CA LEU A 112 1.01 9.76 9.90
C LEU A 112 0.89 9.92 11.42
N GLU A 113 0.42 11.06 11.90
CA GLU A 113 0.14 11.26 13.32
C GLU A 113 -0.97 10.33 13.83
N ALA A 114 -2.05 10.13 13.05
CA ALA A 114 -3.13 9.24 13.42
C ALA A 114 -2.66 7.77 13.55
N ILE A 115 -1.87 7.26 12.59
CA ILE A 115 -1.36 5.88 12.68
C ILE A 115 -0.32 5.71 13.78
N ARG A 116 0.47 6.76 14.08
CA ARG A 116 1.38 6.75 15.22
C ARG A 116 0.61 6.60 16.53
N GLN A 117 -0.50 7.34 16.71
CA GLN A 117 -1.39 7.20 17.86
C GLN A 117 -2.05 5.84 17.88
N LEU A 118 -2.59 5.38 16.75
CA LEU A 118 -3.27 4.09 16.63
C LEU A 118 -2.34 2.92 17.02
N TYR A 119 -1.06 3.00 16.67
CA TYR A 119 -0.06 2.01 17.11
C TYR A 119 0.04 1.92 18.64
N THR A 120 -0.03 3.05 19.32
CA THR A 120 -0.03 3.09 20.78
C THR A 120 -1.33 2.55 21.37
N ASP A 121 -2.46 2.90 20.74
CA ASP A 121 -3.80 2.47 21.19
C ASP A 121 -4.00 0.95 21.03
N LEU A 122 -3.49 0.37 19.93
CA LEU A 122 -3.66 -1.06 19.61
C LEU A 122 -2.66 -2.00 20.30
N THR A 123 -1.64 -1.49 20.94
CA THR A 123 -0.46 -2.23 21.39
C THR A 123 0.50 -2.64 20.25
N PRO A 124 1.82 -2.71 20.52
CA PRO A 124 2.83 -3.00 19.50
C PRO A 124 2.68 -4.34 18.77
N LYS A 125 1.98 -5.30 19.37
CA LYS A 125 1.78 -6.64 18.77
C LYS A 125 0.61 -6.72 17.79
N ARG A 126 -0.17 -5.66 17.66
CA ARG A 126 -1.37 -5.61 16.81
C ARG A 126 -1.24 -4.65 15.64
N ALA A 127 -0.11 -3.98 15.51
CA ALA A 127 0.16 -3.09 14.41
C ALA A 127 1.63 -3.21 13.98
N MET A 128 1.90 -2.98 12.71
CA MET A 128 3.21 -3.04 12.10
C MET A 128 3.37 -1.90 11.10
N PHE A 129 4.52 -1.25 11.10
CA PHE A 129 4.87 -0.26 10.09
C PHE A 129 5.84 -0.87 9.08
N VAL A 130 5.40 -0.95 7.83
CA VAL A 130 6.22 -1.28 6.68
C VAL A 130 6.46 0.00 5.89
N HIS A 131 7.71 0.38 5.68
CA HIS A 131 8.04 1.61 4.98
C HIS A 131 8.65 1.31 3.61
N LEU A 132 7.99 1.80 2.56
CA LEU A 132 8.45 1.67 1.19
C LEU A 132 9.43 2.79 0.86
N THR A 133 10.62 2.44 0.37
CA THR A 133 11.69 3.39 0.03
C THR A 133 12.28 3.12 -1.34
N LEU A 134 13.07 4.06 -1.84
CA LEU A 134 13.78 3.93 -3.11
C LEU A 134 15.29 3.86 -2.87
N VAL A 135 15.93 2.87 -3.50
CA VAL A 135 17.38 2.74 -3.61
C VAL A 135 17.76 2.94 -5.07
N PRO A 136 18.03 4.19 -5.49
CA PRO A 136 18.32 4.47 -6.90
C PRO A 136 19.68 3.93 -7.31
N TYR A 137 19.76 3.45 -8.55
CA TYR A 137 20.99 3.10 -9.21
C TYR A 137 21.52 4.30 -10.01
N ILE A 138 22.75 4.71 -9.77
CA ILE A 138 23.40 5.81 -10.48
C ILE A 138 24.26 5.23 -11.60
N HIS A 139 23.77 5.27 -12.82
CA HIS A 139 24.44 4.66 -13.99
C HIS A 139 25.89 5.12 -14.18
N HIS A 140 26.16 6.43 -14.04
CA HIS A 140 27.54 6.96 -14.21
C HIS A 140 28.50 6.50 -13.10
N ALA A 141 28.00 6.21 -11.91
CA ALA A 141 28.81 5.73 -10.80
C ALA A 141 28.87 4.20 -10.72
N GLY A 142 27.98 3.50 -11.44
CA GLY A 142 27.88 2.05 -11.41
C GLY A 142 27.46 1.48 -10.06
N GLU A 143 26.72 2.26 -9.24
CA GLU A 143 26.40 1.86 -7.87
C GLU A 143 25.00 2.29 -7.43
N MET A 144 24.45 1.54 -6.47
CA MET A 144 23.22 1.90 -5.76
C MET A 144 23.51 2.92 -4.64
N LYS A 145 22.60 3.84 -4.43
CA LYS A 145 22.71 4.87 -3.39
C LYS A 145 21.67 4.65 -2.28
N THR A 146 22.14 4.40 -1.08
CA THR A 146 21.27 4.18 0.11
C THR A 146 20.84 5.48 0.80
N LYS A 147 21.41 6.63 0.44
CA LYS A 147 21.10 7.91 1.08
C LYS A 147 19.63 8.32 1.00
N PRO A 148 18.91 8.19 -0.12
CA PRO A 148 17.48 8.51 -0.18
C PRO A 148 16.66 7.68 0.82
N THR A 149 16.90 6.38 0.91
CA THR A 149 16.30 5.48 1.91
C THR A 149 16.61 5.94 3.33
N GLN A 150 17.87 6.28 3.63
CA GLN A 150 18.27 6.77 4.95
C GLN A 150 17.54 8.06 5.33
N HIS A 151 17.39 9.00 4.39
CA HIS A 151 16.67 10.25 4.62
C HIS A 151 15.17 9.98 4.85
N SER A 152 14.54 9.14 4.05
CA SER A 152 13.13 8.79 4.21
C SER A 152 12.84 8.15 5.57
N VAL A 153 13.70 7.21 6.01
CA VAL A 153 13.60 6.62 7.36
C VAL A 153 13.79 7.67 8.45
N GLN A 154 14.71 8.61 8.25
CA GLN A 154 14.96 9.69 9.24
C GLN A 154 13.75 10.61 9.36
N GLU A 155 13.11 10.99 8.25
CA GLU A 155 11.88 11.80 8.28
C GLU A 155 10.73 11.05 9.00
N LEU A 156 10.55 9.77 8.72
CA LEU A 156 9.54 8.95 9.40
C LEU A 156 9.78 8.93 10.92
N ARG A 157 11.03 8.76 11.33
CA ARG A 157 11.42 8.79 12.75
C ARG A 157 11.20 10.15 13.42
N ARG A 158 11.35 11.25 12.70
CA ARG A 158 11.06 12.60 13.22
C ARG A 158 9.59 12.76 13.60
N ILE A 159 8.70 12.06 12.90
CA ILE A 159 7.26 12.01 13.21
C ILE A 159 6.99 11.08 14.41
N GLY A 160 7.97 10.31 14.85
CA GLY A 160 7.85 9.37 15.96
C GLY A 160 7.46 7.95 15.55
N ILE A 161 7.62 7.60 14.28
CA ILE A 161 7.34 6.26 13.74
C ILE A 161 8.65 5.54 13.47
N GLN A 162 8.88 4.42 14.14
CA GLN A 162 9.95 3.49 13.84
C GLN A 162 9.40 2.40 12.90
N PRO A 163 9.90 2.25 11.68
CA PRO A 163 9.48 1.14 10.81
C PRO A 163 9.93 -0.20 11.43
N HIS A 164 9.14 -1.24 11.19
CA HIS A 164 9.46 -2.62 11.57
C HIS A 164 10.11 -3.36 10.40
N ALA A 165 9.74 -3.01 9.16
CA ALA A 165 10.36 -3.49 7.95
C ALA A 165 10.51 -2.37 6.93
N LEU A 166 11.48 -2.52 6.03
CA LEU A 166 11.67 -1.68 4.86
C LEU A 166 11.49 -2.52 3.60
N ILE A 167 10.68 -2.04 2.67
CA ILE A 167 10.68 -2.53 1.30
C ILE A 167 11.47 -1.52 0.47
N CYS A 168 12.61 -1.95 -0.02
CA CYS A 168 13.54 -1.11 -0.75
C CYS A 168 13.40 -1.34 -2.25
N ARG A 169 12.65 -0.47 -2.93
CA ARG A 169 12.50 -0.54 -4.37
C ARG A 169 13.81 -0.18 -5.07
N SER A 170 14.21 -0.99 -6.04
CA SER A 170 15.46 -0.83 -6.78
C SER A 170 15.39 -1.53 -8.15
N VAL A 171 16.18 -1.06 -9.11
CA VAL A 171 16.22 -1.65 -10.46
C VAL A 171 16.75 -3.09 -10.45
N THR A 172 17.67 -3.40 -9.55
CA THR A 172 18.23 -4.75 -9.34
C THR A 172 18.11 -5.15 -7.88
N GLY A 173 18.18 -6.45 -7.59
CA GLY A 173 18.17 -6.94 -6.22
C GLY A 173 19.26 -6.30 -5.35
N LEU A 174 18.99 -6.12 -4.07
CA LEU A 174 19.96 -5.58 -3.11
C LEU A 174 20.93 -6.67 -2.70
N ASP A 175 22.22 -6.41 -2.81
CA ASP A 175 23.24 -7.25 -2.23
C ASP A 175 23.25 -7.17 -0.69
N ARG A 176 23.99 -8.12 -0.07
CA ARG A 176 24.04 -8.21 1.39
C ARG A 176 24.65 -6.98 2.04
N ASP A 177 25.63 -6.36 1.42
CA ASP A 177 26.35 -5.21 2.01
C ASP A 177 25.46 -3.97 2.01
N ILE A 178 24.69 -3.76 0.94
CA ILE A 178 23.69 -2.70 0.85
C ILE A 178 22.58 -2.92 1.87
N ARG A 179 22.04 -4.14 2.01
CA ARG A 179 21.04 -4.50 3.03
C ARG A 179 21.58 -4.25 4.44
N GLN A 180 22.78 -4.69 4.74
CA GLN A 180 23.41 -4.51 6.05
C GLN A 180 23.58 -3.02 6.38
N LYS A 181 23.99 -2.22 5.42
CA LYS A 181 24.13 -0.76 5.59
C LYS A 181 22.80 -0.08 5.86
N ILE A 182 21.74 -0.44 5.13
CA ILE A 182 20.38 0.08 5.35
C ILE A 182 19.86 -0.37 6.72
N ALA A 183 19.97 -1.65 7.03
CA ALA A 183 19.54 -2.24 8.30
C ALA A 183 20.19 -1.54 9.51
N HIS A 184 21.51 -1.34 9.43
CA HIS A 184 22.24 -0.64 10.50
C HIS A 184 21.75 0.79 10.69
N PHE A 185 21.59 1.56 9.62
CA PHE A 185 21.07 2.93 9.70
C PHE A 185 19.63 2.98 10.21
N ALA A 186 18.79 2.06 9.75
CA ALA A 186 17.40 1.96 10.14
C ALA A 186 17.19 1.32 11.53
N SER A 187 18.25 0.83 12.19
CA SER A 187 18.17 0.06 13.44
C SER A 187 17.21 -1.12 13.34
N LEU A 188 17.34 -1.86 12.24
CA LEU A 188 16.54 -3.04 11.92
C LEU A 188 17.44 -4.27 11.79
N PRO A 189 16.90 -5.48 12.00
CA PRO A 189 17.58 -6.70 11.57
C PRO A 189 17.69 -6.73 10.03
N ILE A 190 18.69 -7.44 9.50
CA ILE A 190 18.91 -7.50 8.05
C ILE A 190 17.72 -8.11 7.32
N ASP A 191 17.02 -9.06 7.93
CA ASP A 191 15.86 -9.76 7.38
C ASP A 191 14.60 -8.87 7.31
N ALA A 192 14.63 -7.73 7.98
CA ALA A 192 13.58 -6.69 7.85
C ALA A 192 13.82 -5.73 6.68
N VAL A 193 14.92 -5.89 5.93
CA VAL A 193 15.22 -5.09 4.74
C VAL A 193 14.95 -5.94 3.50
N ILE A 194 13.77 -5.79 2.97
CA ILE A 194 13.24 -6.54 1.84
C ILE A 194 13.66 -5.86 0.53
N SER A 195 14.15 -6.64 -0.41
CA SER A 195 14.45 -6.14 -1.75
C SER A 195 13.19 -6.13 -2.61
N GLY A 196 12.75 -4.95 -3.01
CA GLY A 196 11.66 -4.75 -3.97
C GLY A 196 12.22 -4.45 -5.36
N GLN A 197 12.79 -5.46 -6.01
CA GLN A 197 13.35 -5.30 -7.35
C GLN A 197 12.24 -4.97 -8.35
N ASP A 198 12.54 -4.09 -9.31
CA ASP A 198 11.64 -3.82 -10.43
C ASP A 198 11.43 -5.11 -11.25
N VAL A 199 10.18 -5.38 -11.58
CA VAL A 199 9.75 -6.54 -12.35
C VAL A 199 9.08 -6.09 -13.65
N ASP A 200 9.16 -6.91 -14.67
CA ASP A 200 8.51 -6.70 -15.97
C ASP A 200 6.98 -6.93 -15.92
N ASN A 201 6.51 -7.70 -14.93
CA ASN A 201 5.12 -8.00 -14.72
C ASN A 201 4.77 -7.92 -13.22
N VAL A 202 3.79 -7.07 -12.87
CA VAL A 202 3.37 -6.83 -11.48
C VAL A 202 2.89 -8.10 -10.76
N PHE A 203 2.41 -9.09 -11.49
CA PHE A 203 2.00 -10.37 -10.92
C PHE A 203 3.19 -11.21 -10.39
N LYS A 204 4.43 -10.86 -10.70
CA LYS A 204 5.64 -11.48 -10.14
C LYS A 204 5.96 -10.98 -8.72
N ILE A 205 5.38 -9.86 -8.30
CA ILE A 205 5.65 -9.23 -6.99
C ILE A 205 5.35 -10.14 -5.80
N PRO A 206 4.22 -10.86 -5.72
CA PRO A 206 3.95 -11.75 -4.60
C PRO A 206 5.01 -12.84 -4.42
N LEU A 207 5.43 -13.47 -5.53
CA LEU A 207 6.47 -14.51 -5.50
C LEU A 207 7.84 -13.93 -5.09
N MET A 208 8.15 -12.72 -5.56
CA MET A 208 9.38 -12.02 -5.16
C MET A 208 9.39 -11.73 -3.66
N TYR A 209 8.30 -11.19 -3.10
CA TYR A 209 8.24 -10.90 -1.67
C TYR A 209 8.22 -12.18 -0.82
N ARG A 210 7.59 -13.25 -1.32
CA ARG A 210 7.67 -14.57 -0.69
C ARG A 210 9.11 -15.08 -0.64
N ALA A 211 9.84 -14.99 -1.76
CA ALA A 211 11.26 -15.39 -1.81
C ALA A 211 12.16 -14.55 -0.90
N GLU A 212 11.80 -13.29 -0.66
CA GLU A 212 12.47 -12.39 0.29
C GLU A 212 12.06 -12.63 1.76
N GLY A 213 11.04 -13.46 2.03
CA GLY A 213 10.58 -13.81 3.37
C GLY A 213 9.71 -12.74 4.04
N LEU A 214 9.10 -11.82 3.26
CA LEU A 214 8.28 -10.74 3.82
C LEU A 214 7.06 -11.26 4.56
N ASP A 215 6.38 -12.25 4.02
CA ASP A 215 5.20 -12.86 4.63
C ASP A 215 5.54 -13.58 5.94
N ASP A 216 6.60 -14.38 5.97
CA ASP A 216 7.08 -15.03 7.20
C ASP A 216 7.46 -13.98 8.25
N PHE A 217 8.12 -12.89 7.85
CA PHE A 217 8.47 -11.79 8.75
C PHE A 217 7.22 -11.10 9.35
N ILE A 218 6.17 -10.90 8.57
CA ILE A 218 4.89 -10.33 9.03
C ILE A 218 4.19 -11.28 10.00
N LEU A 219 4.10 -12.57 9.66
CA LEU A 219 3.47 -13.58 10.50
C LEU A 219 4.18 -13.70 11.85
N ASP A 220 5.51 -13.71 11.85
CA ASP A 220 6.33 -13.75 13.08
C ASP A 220 6.10 -12.50 13.95
N HIS A 221 6.03 -11.32 13.34
CA HIS A 221 5.75 -10.08 14.06
C HIS A 221 4.42 -10.16 14.82
N PHE A 222 3.37 -10.63 14.16
CA PHE A 222 2.04 -10.76 14.75
C PHE A 222 1.85 -12.04 15.56
N ARG A 223 2.80 -12.97 15.50
CA ARG A 223 2.75 -14.31 16.13
C ARG A 223 1.53 -15.10 15.66
N VAL A 224 1.28 -15.07 14.38
CA VAL A 224 0.22 -15.82 13.71
C VAL A 224 0.83 -17.05 13.06
N GLU A 225 0.28 -18.22 13.39
CA GLU A 225 0.59 -19.45 12.69
C GLU A 225 -0.32 -19.56 11.46
N ALA A 226 0.26 -19.71 10.29
CA ALA A 226 -0.44 -19.94 9.05
C ALA A 226 0.13 -21.15 8.31
N PRO A 227 -0.68 -21.87 7.54
CA PRO A 227 -0.15 -22.91 6.66
C PRO A 227 0.76 -22.27 5.60
N ALA A 228 1.67 -23.09 5.05
CA ALA A 228 2.47 -22.63 3.91
C ALA A 228 1.53 -22.20 2.76
N PRO A 229 1.79 -21.06 2.12
CA PRO A 229 0.95 -20.61 1.01
C PRO A 229 1.03 -21.57 -0.17
N ASP A 230 -0.12 -21.91 -0.75
CA ASP A 230 -0.19 -22.62 -2.02
C ASP A 230 -0.22 -21.58 -3.16
N LEU A 231 0.88 -21.50 -3.88
CA LEU A 231 1.05 -20.56 -4.99
C LEU A 231 1.08 -21.27 -6.36
N ALA A 232 0.72 -22.56 -6.43
CA ALA A 232 0.83 -23.35 -7.64
C ALA A 232 0.01 -22.76 -8.80
N ASP A 233 -1.23 -22.36 -8.56
CA ASP A 233 -2.08 -21.75 -9.58
C ASP A 233 -1.56 -20.37 -10.02
N TRP A 234 -0.97 -19.62 -9.08
CA TRP A 234 -0.35 -18.32 -9.36
C TRP A 234 0.91 -18.46 -10.23
N GLU A 235 1.76 -19.43 -9.92
CA GLU A 235 2.95 -19.75 -10.71
C GLU A 235 2.60 -20.23 -12.10
N GLU A 236 1.56 -21.08 -12.24
CA GLU A 236 1.06 -21.54 -13.54
C GLU A 236 0.49 -20.37 -14.36
N MET A 237 -0.26 -19.46 -13.75
CA MET A 237 -0.74 -18.25 -14.42
C MET A 237 0.44 -17.43 -14.98
N LEU A 238 1.48 -17.20 -14.17
CA LEU A 238 2.68 -16.49 -14.62
C LEU A 238 3.41 -17.21 -15.76
N ARG A 239 3.53 -18.53 -15.67
CA ARG A 239 4.13 -19.34 -16.74
C ARG A 239 3.37 -19.19 -18.07
N ILE A 240 2.05 -19.15 -18.01
CA ILE A 240 1.20 -18.93 -19.19
C ILE A 240 1.40 -17.51 -19.74
N LEU A 241 1.42 -16.49 -18.87
CA LEU A 241 1.63 -15.09 -19.27
C LEU A 241 3.01 -14.89 -19.94
N ASP A 242 4.05 -15.51 -19.41
CA ASP A 242 5.41 -15.40 -19.96
C ASP A 242 5.60 -16.15 -21.28
N THR A 243 4.81 -17.22 -21.53
CA THR A 243 4.97 -18.06 -22.73
C THR A 243 3.99 -17.75 -23.87
N ASP A 244 2.76 -17.37 -23.54
CA ASP A 244 1.64 -17.26 -24.49
C ASP A 244 0.81 -15.96 -24.29
N GLY A 245 1.38 -14.90 -23.75
CA GLY A 245 0.65 -13.68 -23.38
C GLY A 245 -0.28 -13.14 -24.47
N GLU A 246 0.16 -13.12 -25.74
CA GLU A 246 -0.68 -12.69 -26.86
C GLU A 246 -1.83 -13.66 -27.16
N ARG A 247 -1.61 -14.98 -26.99
CA ARG A 247 -2.62 -16.01 -27.24
C ARG A 247 -3.68 -16.00 -26.15
N LEU A 248 -3.28 -15.85 -24.88
CA LEU A 248 -4.20 -15.76 -23.76
C LEU A 248 -5.13 -14.54 -23.90
N VAL A 249 -4.59 -13.39 -24.28
CA VAL A 249 -5.37 -12.17 -24.57
C VAL A 249 -6.38 -12.42 -25.68
N ARG A 250 -6.01 -13.12 -26.76
CA ARG A 250 -6.94 -13.46 -27.84
C ARG A 250 -8.03 -14.43 -27.40
N GLU A 251 -7.71 -15.47 -26.65
CA GLU A 251 -8.68 -16.47 -26.18
C GLU A 251 -9.67 -15.88 -25.20
N VAL A 252 -9.24 -15.03 -24.29
CA VAL A 252 -10.11 -14.33 -23.32
C VAL A 252 -11.01 -13.30 -24.02
N ILE A 253 -10.55 -12.63 -25.06
CA ILE A 253 -11.37 -11.70 -25.86
C ILE A 253 -12.41 -12.46 -26.70
N LEU A 254 -12.07 -13.64 -27.22
CA LEU A 254 -12.93 -14.41 -28.12
C LEU A 254 -13.92 -15.36 -27.40
N ALA A 255 -13.65 -15.71 -26.17
CA ALA A 255 -14.49 -16.58 -25.36
C ALA A 255 -14.75 -15.97 -23.99
N PRO A 256 -15.64 -14.95 -23.88
CA PRO A 256 -15.92 -14.33 -22.59
C PRO A 256 -16.73 -15.27 -21.71
N PRO A 257 -16.14 -15.95 -20.74
CA PRO A 257 -16.90 -16.52 -19.66
C PRO A 257 -17.14 -15.41 -18.63
N SER A 258 -18.36 -15.12 -18.34
CA SER A 258 -18.80 -14.18 -17.29
C SER A 258 -18.05 -12.83 -17.28
N GLY A 259 -18.73 -11.76 -17.59
CA GLY A 259 -18.28 -10.38 -17.88
C GLY A 259 -17.13 -9.72 -17.09
N LYS A 260 -16.56 -10.37 -16.09
CA LYS A 260 -15.43 -9.87 -15.30
C LYS A 260 -14.07 -9.98 -16.05
N ALA A 261 -13.84 -11.04 -16.82
CA ALA A 261 -12.56 -11.26 -17.51
C ALA A 261 -12.31 -10.30 -18.69
N VAL A 262 -13.36 -9.90 -19.41
CA VAL A 262 -13.25 -8.99 -20.57
C VAL A 262 -12.87 -7.57 -20.14
N TRP A 263 -13.31 -7.14 -18.98
CA TRP A 263 -12.99 -5.80 -18.43
C TRP A 263 -11.51 -5.66 -18.07
N PHE A 264 -10.96 -6.72 -17.54
CA PHE A 264 -9.60 -6.80 -17.04
C PHE A 264 -8.52 -6.58 -18.13
N ILE A 265 -8.76 -7.10 -19.34
CA ILE A 265 -7.81 -7.04 -20.47
C ILE A 265 -7.94 -5.72 -21.23
N LYS A 266 -9.13 -5.17 -21.30
CA LYS A 266 -9.41 -3.95 -22.06
C LYS A 266 -8.76 -2.69 -21.44
N ASN A 267 -8.42 -2.74 -20.17
CA ASN A 267 -7.86 -1.61 -19.42
C ASN A 267 -6.37 -1.77 -19.06
N MET A 268 -5.70 -2.80 -19.56
CA MET A 268 -4.24 -2.87 -19.43
C MET A 268 -3.58 -1.80 -20.30
N PRO A 269 -2.73 -0.93 -19.75
CA PRO A 269 -1.96 0.03 -20.54
C PRO A 269 -1.10 -0.70 -21.58
N HIS A 270 -1.07 -0.20 -22.82
CA HIS A 270 -0.32 -0.81 -23.93
C HIS A 270 1.20 -0.97 -23.69
N HIS A 271 1.74 -0.39 -22.62
CA HIS A 271 3.14 -0.53 -22.24
C HIS A 271 3.39 -1.63 -21.20
N LEU A 272 2.36 -2.41 -20.84
CA LEU A 272 2.44 -3.58 -19.97
C LEU A 272 2.08 -4.88 -20.70
N ILE A 273 1.88 -4.81 -22.04
CA ILE A 273 1.70 -5.95 -22.93
C ILE A 273 2.97 -6.20 -23.72
#